data_fbf6b655499389b38dbe7419ff836e37
#
_entry.id   fbf6b655499389b38dbe7419ff836e37
#
_cell.length_a   1.000
_cell.length_b   1.000
_cell.length_c   1.000
_cell.angle_alpha   90.00
_cell.angle_beta   90.00
_cell.angle_gamma   90.00
#
_symmetry.space_group_name_H-M   'P 1'
#
loop_
_entity.id
_entity.type
_entity.pdbx_description
1 polymer ?
#
loop_
_entity_poly.entity_id
_entity_poly.type
_entity_poly.pdbx_seq_one_letter_code
_entity_poly.pdbx_strand_id
1 'polypeptide(L)'
;RQMCIRDRYKDLLGAMGASVVRCGEVGADNTTKLANQIIVACNIQALSEALTLAKMAGVEPQLVFEAIRGGLAGSTVMNAKAPMMIEGNDKPGFKIDLHIKDLNNALDCAHSVGSPLPMTAAVQEIFQWLHNNGCGQDDHSSIIKYYKKLTGIESL
;
A
#
# COMPACT_ATOMS: atom_id res chain seq x y z
N ARG A 1 6.10 13.03 30.40
CA ARG A 1 6.09 11.59 30.79
C ARG A 1 6.50 10.66 29.64
N GLN A 2 5.99 10.83 28.44
CA GLN A 2 6.33 9.96 27.28
C GLN A 2 7.80 10.07 26.87
N MET A 3 8.42 11.26 26.91
CA MET A 3 9.84 11.43 26.60
C MET A 3 10.73 10.65 27.58
N CYS A 4 10.42 10.69 28.87
CA CYS A 4 11.18 9.95 29.88
C CYS A 4 11.07 8.43 29.70
N ILE A 5 9.90 7.93 29.28
CA ILE A 5 9.69 6.49 29.01
C ILE A 5 10.50 6.08 27.77
N ARG A 6 10.39 6.83 26.66
CA ARG A 6 11.16 6.56 25.45
C ARG A 6 12.66 6.53 25.72
N ASP A 7 13.18 7.54 26.42
CA ASP A 7 14.63 7.66 26.68
C ASP A 7 15.13 6.54 27.59
N ARG A 8 14.31 6.08 28.55
CA ARG A 8 14.63 4.93 29.40
C ARG A 8 14.68 3.60 28.65
N TYR A 9 13.84 3.41 27.64
CA TYR A 9 13.72 2.16 26.90
C TYR A 9 14.28 2.25 25.47
N LYS A 10 15.03 3.30 25.14
CA LYS A 10 15.56 3.55 23.79
C LYS A 10 16.38 2.38 23.24
N ASP A 11 17.23 1.79 24.08
CA ASP A 11 18.08 0.68 23.66
C ASP A 11 17.26 -0.59 23.41
N LEU A 12 16.25 -0.86 24.25
CA LEU A 12 15.33 -1.98 24.06
C LEU A 12 14.49 -1.79 22.79
N LEU A 13 13.96 -0.59 22.57
CA LEU A 13 13.20 -0.27 21.34
C LEU A 13 14.09 -0.33 20.09
N GLY A 14 15.35 0.09 20.20
CA GLY A 14 16.35 -0.01 19.13
C GLY A 14 16.72 -1.44 18.74
N ALA A 15 16.57 -2.40 19.66
CA ALA A 15 16.72 -3.83 19.35
C ALA A 15 15.54 -4.42 18.56
N MET A 16 14.37 -3.74 18.58
CA MET A 16 13.15 -4.16 17.89
C MET A 16 12.94 -3.47 16.53
N GLY A 17 13.64 -2.37 16.27
CA GLY A 17 13.49 -1.60 15.04
C GLY A 17 14.69 -0.71 14.74
N ALA A 18 14.86 -0.37 13.46
CA ALA A 18 15.99 0.44 12.97
C ALA A 18 15.98 1.89 13.49
N SER A 19 14.81 2.40 13.90
CA SER A 19 14.68 3.75 14.44
C SER A 19 13.53 3.84 15.45
N VAL A 20 13.67 4.77 16.40
CA VAL A 20 12.64 5.07 17.40
C VAL A 20 12.29 6.55 17.29
N VAL A 21 11.15 6.84 16.68
CA VAL A 21 10.66 8.20 16.45
C VAL A 21 9.45 8.47 17.35
N ARG A 22 9.45 9.62 18.03
CA ARG A 22 8.26 10.12 18.74
C ARG A 22 7.37 10.84 17.72
N CYS A 23 6.19 10.30 17.47
CA CYS A 23 5.24 10.86 16.49
C CYS A 23 4.40 12.02 17.03
N GLY A 24 4.32 12.20 18.37
CA GLY A 24 3.51 13.24 19.01
C GLY A 24 2.95 12.82 20.37
N GLU A 25 1.80 13.36 20.72
CA GLU A 25 1.06 12.99 21.93
C GLU A 25 0.34 11.63 21.77
N VAL A 26 -0.37 11.18 22.79
CA VAL A 26 -1.12 9.91 22.79
C VAL A 26 -2.07 9.88 21.59
N GLY A 27 -2.00 8.81 20.79
CA GLY A 27 -2.81 8.64 19.58
C GLY A 27 -2.12 9.06 18.27
N ALA A 28 -1.01 9.82 18.33
CA ALA A 28 -0.28 10.24 17.12
C ALA A 28 0.35 9.05 16.36
N ASP A 29 0.67 7.97 17.06
CA ASP A 29 1.15 6.71 16.46
C ASP A 29 0.08 6.06 15.58
N ASN A 30 -1.18 6.05 16.00
CA ASN A 30 -2.30 5.55 15.19
C ASN A 30 -2.44 6.38 13.91
N THR A 31 -2.47 7.71 14.01
CA THR A 31 -2.56 8.60 12.85
C THR A 31 -1.36 8.40 11.91
N THR A 32 -0.16 8.23 12.46
CA THR A 32 1.05 7.95 11.67
C THR A 32 0.92 6.63 10.91
N LYS A 33 0.38 5.58 11.55
CA LYS A 33 0.10 4.31 10.89
C LYS A 33 -0.92 4.47 9.76
N LEU A 34 -2.01 5.19 9.98
CA LEU A 34 -3.02 5.45 8.94
C LEU A 34 -2.42 6.20 7.75
N ALA A 35 -1.61 7.23 8.00
CA ALA A 35 -0.90 7.96 6.93
C ALA A 35 0.02 7.03 6.10
N ASN A 36 0.75 6.11 6.76
CA ASN A 36 1.54 5.10 6.06
C ASN A 36 0.66 4.22 5.17
N GLN A 37 -0.47 3.73 5.67
CA GLN A 37 -1.36 2.83 4.92
C GLN A 37 -1.99 3.52 3.71
N ILE A 38 -2.33 4.79 3.80
CA ILE A 38 -2.77 5.63 2.67
C ILE A 38 -1.70 5.64 1.57
N ILE A 39 -0.45 5.96 1.93
CA ILE A 39 0.66 6.04 0.98
C ILE A 39 0.92 4.68 0.33
N VAL A 40 0.94 3.62 1.12
CA VAL A 40 1.15 2.24 0.60
C VAL A 40 0.05 1.86 -0.37
N ALA A 41 -1.23 2.07 -0.03
CA ALA A 41 -2.35 1.73 -0.90
C ALA A 41 -2.32 2.51 -2.21
N CYS A 42 -2.12 3.83 -2.16
CA CYS A 42 -2.06 4.69 -3.34
C CYS A 42 -0.85 4.35 -4.24
N ASN A 43 0.30 4.00 -3.66
CA ASN A 43 1.45 3.53 -4.43
C ASN A 43 1.16 2.23 -5.19
N ILE A 44 0.55 1.24 -4.52
CA ILE A 44 0.20 -0.05 -5.14
C ILE A 44 -0.82 0.15 -6.26
N GLN A 45 -1.80 1.03 -6.04
CA GLN A 45 -2.80 1.40 -7.02
C GLN A 45 -2.16 2.05 -8.26
N ALA A 46 -1.38 3.11 -8.07
CA ALA A 46 -0.70 3.81 -9.16
C ALA A 46 0.25 2.88 -9.95
N LEU A 47 0.96 1.99 -9.26
CA LEU A 47 1.81 0.97 -9.87
C LEU A 47 1.00 0.02 -10.75
N SER A 48 -0.17 -0.43 -10.28
CA SER A 48 -1.04 -1.35 -11.05
C SER A 48 -1.54 -0.69 -12.33
N GLU A 49 -1.94 0.58 -12.29
CA GLU A 49 -2.32 1.35 -13.48
C GLU A 49 -1.16 1.48 -14.45
N ALA A 50 0.02 1.85 -13.95
CA ALA A 50 1.21 2.05 -14.78
C ALA A 50 1.65 0.76 -15.51
N LEU A 51 1.69 -0.38 -14.81
CA LEU A 51 2.05 -1.67 -15.41
C LEU A 51 0.99 -2.16 -16.39
N THR A 52 -0.29 -1.93 -16.12
CA THR A 52 -1.39 -2.23 -17.04
C THR A 52 -1.29 -1.37 -18.30
N LEU A 53 -1.05 -0.05 -18.15
CA LEU A 53 -0.85 0.86 -19.27
C LEU A 53 0.33 0.40 -20.15
N ALA A 54 1.46 0.04 -19.54
CA ALA A 54 2.63 -0.45 -20.27
C ALA A 54 2.27 -1.68 -21.11
N LYS A 55 1.62 -2.67 -20.50
CA LYS A 55 1.18 -3.89 -21.20
C LYS A 55 0.25 -3.60 -22.37
N MET A 56 -0.77 -2.76 -22.17
CA MET A 56 -1.72 -2.37 -23.19
C MET A 56 -1.07 -1.59 -24.34
N ALA A 57 -0.03 -0.82 -24.04
CA ALA A 57 0.77 -0.10 -25.06
C ALA A 57 1.82 -0.97 -25.76
N GLY A 58 1.90 -2.27 -25.45
CA GLY A 58 2.87 -3.20 -26.05
C GLY A 58 4.29 -3.04 -25.50
N VAL A 59 4.44 -2.42 -24.31
CA VAL A 59 5.72 -2.28 -23.62
C VAL A 59 5.80 -3.34 -22.51
N GLU A 60 6.94 -4.03 -22.43
CA GLU A 60 7.14 -5.06 -21.41
C GLU A 60 7.16 -4.45 -19.99
N PRO A 61 6.23 -4.83 -19.07
CA PRO A 61 6.11 -4.25 -17.74
C PRO A 61 7.39 -4.36 -16.90
N GLN A 62 8.16 -5.43 -17.05
CA GLN A 62 9.44 -5.61 -16.38
C GLN A 62 10.44 -4.50 -16.75
N LEU A 63 10.53 -4.15 -18.05
CA LEU A 63 11.43 -3.10 -18.53
C LEU A 63 11.01 -1.72 -18.01
N VAL A 64 9.70 -1.46 -17.96
CA VAL A 64 9.18 -0.22 -17.37
C VAL A 64 9.55 -0.13 -15.90
N PHE A 65 9.31 -1.18 -15.10
CA PHE A 65 9.71 -1.23 -13.70
C PHE A 65 11.19 -0.94 -13.51
N GLU A 66 12.06 -1.61 -14.28
CA GLU A 66 13.52 -1.41 -14.20
C GLU A 66 13.94 0.03 -14.51
N ALA A 67 13.33 0.62 -15.53
CA ALA A 67 13.64 1.97 -15.97
C ALA A 67 13.26 3.06 -14.93
N ILE A 68 12.13 2.90 -14.23
CA ILE A 68 11.59 3.96 -13.36
C ILE A 68 11.89 3.77 -11.87
N ARG A 69 12.28 2.55 -11.44
CA ARG A 69 12.47 2.25 -10.00
C ARG A 69 13.52 3.08 -9.30
N GLY A 70 14.50 3.59 -10.03
CA GLY A 70 15.57 4.46 -9.52
C GLY A 70 15.27 5.96 -9.59
N GLY A 71 14.15 6.35 -10.21
CA GLY A 71 13.73 7.74 -10.37
C GLY A 71 12.73 8.20 -9.29
N LEU A 72 12.12 9.37 -9.51
CA LEU A 72 11.14 9.96 -8.58
C LEU A 72 9.90 9.09 -8.34
N ALA A 73 9.51 8.27 -9.31
CA ALA A 73 8.42 7.32 -9.16
C ALA A 73 8.77 6.13 -8.26
N GLY A 74 10.07 5.87 -8.04
CA GLY A 74 10.56 4.76 -7.24
C GLY A 74 10.14 4.84 -5.78
N SER A 75 9.80 3.70 -5.20
CA SER A 75 9.46 3.57 -3.78
C SER A 75 9.79 2.17 -3.27
N THR A 76 9.93 2.03 -1.95
CA THR A 76 10.05 0.70 -1.31
C THR A 76 8.86 -0.19 -1.65
N VAL A 77 7.66 0.38 -1.74
CA VAL A 77 6.44 -0.32 -2.13
C VAL A 77 6.55 -0.83 -3.58
N MET A 78 6.96 0.02 -4.52
CA MET A 78 7.19 -0.38 -5.92
C MET A 78 8.19 -1.54 -6.00
N ASN A 79 9.34 -1.42 -5.34
CA ASN A 79 10.38 -2.46 -5.36
C ASN A 79 9.91 -3.81 -4.79
N ALA A 80 9.02 -3.78 -3.78
CA ALA A 80 8.48 -4.98 -3.17
C ALA A 80 7.33 -5.60 -3.98
N LYS A 81 6.50 -4.78 -4.66
CA LYS A 81 5.21 -5.21 -5.21
C LYS A 81 5.19 -5.36 -6.73
N ALA A 82 6.03 -4.62 -7.48
CA ALA A 82 6.10 -4.77 -8.93
C ALA A 82 6.47 -6.21 -9.37
N PRO A 83 7.50 -6.86 -8.79
CA PRO A 83 7.81 -8.25 -9.14
C PRO A 83 6.62 -9.20 -8.88
N MET A 84 5.92 -9.03 -7.75
CA MET A 84 4.76 -9.87 -7.42
C MET A 84 3.64 -9.72 -8.45
N MET A 85 3.35 -8.47 -8.89
CA MET A 85 2.33 -8.20 -9.90
C MET A 85 2.68 -8.80 -11.26
N ILE A 86 3.95 -8.67 -11.66
CA ILE A 86 4.46 -9.16 -12.97
C ILE A 86 4.48 -10.68 -12.99
N GLU A 87 4.93 -11.33 -11.92
CA GLU A 87 5.02 -12.79 -11.78
C GLU A 87 3.66 -13.45 -11.46
N GLY A 88 2.64 -12.67 -11.10
CA GLY A 88 1.35 -13.20 -10.64
C GLY A 88 1.44 -13.90 -9.27
N ASN A 89 2.33 -13.44 -8.41
CA ASN A 89 2.53 -14.00 -7.07
C ASN A 89 1.58 -13.35 -6.07
N ASP A 90 0.52 -14.06 -5.70
CA ASP A 90 -0.52 -13.61 -4.76
C ASP A 90 -0.25 -13.97 -3.30
N LYS A 91 0.89 -14.60 -2.99
CA LYS A 91 1.23 -15.05 -1.63
C LYS A 91 1.29 -13.86 -0.66
N PRO A 92 0.45 -13.84 0.40
CA PRO A 92 0.29 -12.66 1.22
C PRO A 92 1.51 -12.35 2.09
N GLY A 93 2.13 -11.19 1.89
CA GLY A 93 2.90 -10.48 2.89
C GLY A 93 2.00 -9.55 3.71
N PHE A 94 0.98 -8.95 3.06
CA PHE A 94 -0.07 -8.16 3.71
C PHE A 94 -1.39 -8.34 2.96
N LYS A 95 -2.38 -8.92 3.62
CA LYS A 95 -3.66 -9.31 3.01
C LYS A 95 -4.54 -8.12 2.64
N ILE A 96 -5.30 -8.26 1.54
CA ILE A 96 -6.32 -7.31 1.10
C ILE A 96 -7.29 -6.98 2.22
N ASP A 97 -7.86 -7.98 2.92
CA ASP A 97 -8.83 -7.77 4.01
C ASP A 97 -8.27 -6.93 5.15
N LEU A 98 -6.98 -7.08 5.47
CA LEU A 98 -6.33 -6.24 6.47
C LEU A 98 -6.13 -4.80 5.98
N HIS A 99 -5.86 -4.62 4.68
CA HIS A 99 -5.71 -3.30 4.10
C HIS A 99 -7.05 -2.56 4.03
N ILE A 100 -8.14 -3.25 3.65
CA ILE A 100 -9.51 -2.71 3.71
C ILE A 100 -9.82 -2.17 5.11
N LYS A 101 -9.55 -2.96 6.15
CA LYS A 101 -9.75 -2.53 7.54
C LYS A 101 -8.96 -1.26 7.86
N ASP A 102 -7.68 -1.21 7.46
CA ASP A 102 -6.82 -0.06 7.76
C ASP A 102 -7.25 1.19 6.98
N LEU A 103 -7.70 1.05 5.72
CA LEU A 103 -8.22 2.18 4.93
C LEU A 103 -9.57 2.67 5.44
N ASN A 104 -10.46 1.79 5.90
CA ASN A 104 -11.70 2.20 6.56
C ASN A 104 -11.41 3.05 7.81
N ASN A 105 -10.46 2.61 8.66
CA ASN A 105 -10.03 3.39 9.81
C ASN A 105 -9.44 4.76 9.40
N ALA A 106 -8.72 4.82 8.26
CA ALA A 106 -8.17 6.08 7.75
C ALA A 106 -9.29 7.03 7.28
N LEU A 107 -10.30 6.52 6.57
CA LEU A 107 -11.44 7.30 6.10
C LEU A 107 -12.30 7.80 7.28
N ASP A 108 -12.56 6.96 8.28
CA ASP A 108 -13.30 7.34 9.49
C ASP A 108 -12.56 8.44 10.28
N CYS A 109 -11.25 8.27 10.47
CA CYS A 109 -10.40 9.28 11.10
C CYS A 109 -10.44 10.60 10.30
N ALA A 110 -10.30 10.54 8.98
CA ALA A 110 -10.32 11.70 8.11
C ALA A 110 -11.66 12.45 8.20
N HIS A 111 -12.78 11.75 8.15
CA HIS A 111 -14.11 12.33 8.29
C HIS A 111 -14.29 13.01 9.66
N SER A 112 -13.77 12.42 10.73
CA SER A 112 -13.86 13.00 12.08
C SER A 112 -13.13 14.34 12.24
N VAL A 113 -12.11 14.59 11.41
CA VAL A 113 -11.30 15.83 11.42
C VAL A 113 -11.52 16.71 10.20
N GLY A 114 -12.44 16.34 9.29
CA GLY A 114 -12.75 17.10 8.08
C GLY A 114 -11.67 17.05 6.99
N SER A 115 -10.81 16.02 6.97
CA SER A 115 -9.77 15.83 5.95
C SER A 115 -10.32 15.05 4.75
N PRO A 116 -10.27 15.56 3.50
CA PRO A 116 -10.70 14.81 2.33
C PRO A 116 -9.65 13.77 1.90
N LEU A 117 -10.07 12.53 1.63
CA LEU A 117 -9.22 11.44 1.15
C LEU A 117 -9.78 10.78 -0.13
N PRO A 118 -9.95 11.50 -1.25
CA PRO A 118 -10.60 10.96 -2.45
C PRO A 118 -9.83 9.80 -3.09
N MET A 119 -8.49 9.84 -3.11
CA MET A 119 -7.67 8.74 -3.65
C MET A 119 -7.79 7.48 -2.78
N THR A 120 -7.74 7.64 -1.46
CA THR A 120 -7.89 6.52 -0.52
C THR A 120 -9.25 5.86 -0.65
N ALA A 121 -10.32 6.65 -0.79
CA ALA A 121 -11.66 6.14 -1.00
C ALA A 121 -11.77 5.32 -2.30
N ALA A 122 -11.20 5.82 -3.40
CA ALA A 122 -11.18 5.10 -4.67
C ALA A 122 -10.43 3.75 -4.58
N VAL A 123 -9.26 3.74 -3.95
CA VAL A 123 -8.48 2.49 -3.75
C VAL A 123 -9.21 1.53 -2.84
N GLN A 124 -9.86 2.01 -1.79
CA GLN A 124 -10.64 1.19 -0.86
C GLN A 124 -11.78 0.46 -1.59
N GLU A 125 -12.51 1.13 -2.51
CA GLU A 125 -13.55 0.51 -3.31
C GLU A 125 -13.00 -0.60 -4.24
N ILE A 126 -11.81 -0.43 -4.80
CA ILE A 126 -11.16 -1.46 -5.61
C ILE A 126 -10.78 -2.68 -4.76
N PHE A 127 -10.24 -2.47 -3.57
CA PHE A 127 -9.97 -3.57 -2.63
C PHE A 127 -11.26 -4.26 -2.19
N GLN A 128 -12.34 -3.51 -1.97
CA GLN A 128 -13.64 -4.09 -1.64
C GLN A 128 -14.18 -4.96 -2.79
N TRP A 129 -14.00 -4.52 -4.04
CA TRP A 129 -14.32 -5.34 -5.20
C TRP A 129 -13.53 -6.66 -5.22
N LEU A 130 -12.22 -6.61 -4.94
CA LEU A 130 -11.36 -7.79 -4.86
C LEU A 130 -11.80 -8.75 -3.74
N HIS A 131 -12.13 -8.23 -2.56
CA HIS A 131 -12.69 -9.03 -1.47
C HIS A 131 -13.95 -9.78 -1.92
N ASN A 132 -14.89 -9.09 -2.56
CA ASN A 132 -16.14 -9.68 -3.06
C ASN A 132 -15.94 -10.72 -4.17
N ASN A 133 -14.77 -10.69 -4.84
CA ASN A 133 -14.36 -11.67 -5.86
C ASN A 133 -13.43 -12.75 -5.31
N GLY A 134 -13.38 -12.94 -4.00
CA GLY A 134 -12.66 -14.05 -3.35
C GLY A 134 -11.15 -13.81 -3.12
N CYS A 135 -10.64 -12.61 -3.39
CA CYS A 135 -9.21 -12.27 -3.26
C CYS A 135 -8.83 -11.69 -1.89
N GLY A 136 -9.74 -11.67 -0.90
CA GLY A 136 -9.50 -11.03 0.40
C GLY A 136 -8.28 -11.55 1.16
N GLN A 137 -7.89 -12.81 0.94
CA GLN A 137 -6.74 -13.44 1.57
C GLN A 137 -5.45 -13.33 0.77
N ASP A 138 -5.49 -12.80 -0.45
CA ASP A 138 -4.33 -12.57 -1.29
C ASP A 138 -3.51 -11.37 -0.79
N ASP A 139 -2.27 -11.24 -1.28
CA ASP A 139 -1.46 -10.05 -1.04
C ASP A 139 -2.12 -8.82 -1.67
N HIS A 140 -1.98 -7.67 -1.06
CA HIS A 140 -2.56 -6.42 -1.55
C HIS A 140 -2.01 -5.99 -2.93
N SER A 141 -0.88 -6.56 -3.40
CA SER A 141 -0.41 -6.40 -4.79
C SER A 141 -1.38 -7.02 -5.80
N SER A 142 -2.24 -7.96 -5.36
CA SER A 142 -3.27 -8.56 -6.21
C SER A 142 -4.34 -7.57 -6.69
N ILE A 143 -4.26 -6.28 -6.30
CA ILE A 143 -5.06 -5.20 -6.88
C ILE A 143 -4.92 -5.14 -8.42
N ILE A 144 -3.81 -5.62 -8.96
CA ILE A 144 -3.60 -5.76 -10.40
C ILE A 144 -4.67 -6.64 -11.09
N LYS A 145 -5.28 -7.59 -10.37
CA LYS A 145 -6.36 -8.44 -10.88
C LYS A 145 -7.61 -7.64 -11.29
N TYR A 146 -7.88 -6.54 -10.60
CA TYR A 146 -8.95 -5.63 -10.98
C TYR A 146 -8.73 -5.07 -12.38
N TYR A 147 -7.53 -4.59 -12.67
CA TYR A 147 -7.16 -4.06 -13.99
C TYR A 147 -7.10 -5.12 -15.07
N LYS A 148 -6.57 -6.30 -14.76
CA LYS A 148 -6.61 -7.46 -15.67
C LYS A 148 -8.04 -7.79 -16.08
N LYS A 149 -8.98 -7.78 -15.11
CA LYS A 149 -10.40 -8.04 -15.38
C LYS A 149 -11.02 -6.98 -16.29
N LEU A 150 -10.72 -5.69 -16.09
CA LEU A 150 -11.26 -4.60 -16.89
C LEU A 150 -10.73 -4.58 -18.31
N THR A 151 -9.47 -4.96 -18.51
CA THR A 151 -8.77 -4.87 -19.80
C THR A 151 -8.73 -6.18 -20.59
N GLY A 152 -9.10 -7.30 -19.97
CA GLY A 152 -8.99 -8.63 -20.58
C GLY A 152 -7.56 -9.18 -20.65
N ILE A 153 -6.58 -8.54 -19.98
CA ILE A 153 -5.19 -9.03 -19.92
C ILE A 153 -5.13 -10.25 -19.01
N GLU A 154 -4.54 -11.35 -19.46
CA GLU A 154 -4.35 -12.56 -18.63
C GLU A 154 -3.07 -12.49 -17.80
N SER A 155 -1.97 -11.96 -18.37
CA SER A 155 -0.66 -11.81 -17.70
C SER A 155 -0.02 -10.46 -18.03
N LEU A 156 0.74 -9.92 -17.08
CA LEU A 156 1.59 -8.74 -17.31
C LEU A 156 2.87 -9.13 -18.07
#